data_e15fc02bf4eefa98e98c5e2893f981e7
#
_entry.id   e15fc02bf4eefa98e98c5e2893f981e7
#
_cell.length_a   1.000
_cell.length_b   1.000
_cell.length_c   1.000
_cell.angle_alpha   90.00
_cell.angle_beta   90.00
_cell.angle_gamma   90.00
#
_symmetry.space_group_name_H-M   'P 1'
#
loop_
_entity.id
_entity.type
_entity.pdbx_description
1 polymer ?
#
loop_
_entity_poly.entity_id
_entity_poly.type
_entity_poly.pdbx_seq_one_letter_code
_entity_poly.pdbx_strand_id
1 'polypeptide(L)'
;MTTMAIDNKDKKVLNVPHLRFPEFSGEWVTKSINDLAVVIGGGTPDTTVKSYWDGEIQWFTPSEIGKNKYVDSSLRTITEVGLNNSSAKLLPPNTILLSSRATIGECSLSLRECATNQGFQCLVSKKCNVDFLYYLIQTKKKDLIRKSCGSTFLEISANEVRKIQVSVPSDVEQQKIAELLSLIDERIATQNKIIEDLISS
;
A
#
# COMPACT_ATOMS: atom_id res chain seq x y z
N MET A 1 57.75 -9.79 -15.04
CA MET A 1 56.37 -10.23 -15.38
C MET A 1 55.41 -9.33 -14.65
N THR A 2 54.85 -8.35 -15.36
CA THR A 2 53.96 -7.34 -14.78
C THR A 2 52.54 -7.88 -14.85
N THR A 3 51.97 -8.22 -13.71
CA THR A 3 50.57 -8.61 -13.60
C THR A 3 49.70 -7.38 -13.79
N MET A 4 49.00 -7.28 -14.94
CA MET A 4 47.98 -6.28 -15.17
C MET A 4 46.82 -6.56 -14.24
N ALA A 5 46.52 -5.63 -13.33
CA ALA A 5 45.29 -5.60 -12.59
C ALA A 5 44.17 -5.31 -13.58
N ILE A 6 43.23 -6.26 -13.75
CA ILE A 6 42.02 -6.09 -14.55
C ILE A 6 41.11 -5.16 -13.75
N ASP A 7 40.98 -3.94 -14.26
CA ASP A 7 40.09 -2.91 -13.70
C ASP A 7 38.60 -3.35 -13.86
N ASN A 8 37.97 -3.67 -12.77
CA ASN A 8 36.62 -4.26 -12.72
C ASN A 8 35.51 -3.16 -12.69
N LYS A 9 35.72 -2.06 -13.45
CA LYS A 9 34.91 -0.83 -13.40
C LYS A 9 33.61 -0.85 -14.20
N ASP A 10 33.29 -1.89 -14.98
CA ASP A 10 32.17 -1.88 -15.93
C ASP A 10 31.14 -3.04 -15.75
N LYS A 11 30.99 -3.59 -14.57
CA LYS A 11 29.83 -4.46 -14.34
C LYS A 11 28.60 -3.62 -14.09
N LYS A 12 27.81 -3.36 -15.15
CA LYS A 12 26.44 -2.83 -15.04
C LYS A 12 25.67 -3.66 -14.00
N VAL A 13 25.27 -3.03 -12.90
CA VAL A 13 24.41 -3.66 -11.92
C VAL A 13 23.02 -3.78 -12.55
N LEU A 14 22.59 -4.99 -12.83
CA LEU A 14 21.27 -5.26 -13.41
C LEU A 14 20.18 -4.96 -12.38
N ASN A 15 19.08 -4.34 -12.83
CA ASN A 15 17.90 -4.08 -12.01
C ASN A 15 17.03 -5.35 -11.92
N VAL A 16 17.50 -6.32 -11.15
CA VAL A 16 16.81 -7.59 -10.90
C VAL A 16 16.90 -7.95 -9.42
N PRO A 17 15.89 -8.63 -8.83
CA PRO A 17 15.96 -9.10 -7.46
C PRO A 17 16.98 -10.25 -7.33
N HIS A 18 17.59 -10.40 -6.16
CA HIS A 18 18.50 -11.52 -5.86
C HIS A 18 17.77 -12.87 -5.87
N LEU A 19 16.53 -12.89 -5.41
CA LEU A 19 15.66 -14.07 -5.45
C LEU A 19 14.60 -13.85 -6.52
N ARG A 20 14.55 -14.77 -7.50
CA ARG A 20 13.65 -14.70 -8.65
C ARG A 20 13.25 -16.08 -9.09
N PHE A 21 12.05 -16.22 -9.61
CA PHE A 21 11.62 -17.45 -10.25
C PHE A 21 12.47 -17.72 -11.51
N PRO A 22 12.96 -18.94 -11.72
CA PRO A 22 13.95 -19.23 -12.78
C PRO A 22 13.42 -19.06 -14.20
N GLU A 23 12.10 -19.09 -14.40
CA GLU A 23 11.45 -18.92 -15.70
C GLU A 23 11.43 -17.47 -16.19
N PHE A 24 11.68 -16.49 -15.31
CA PHE A 24 11.70 -15.07 -15.70
C PHE A 24 13.12 -14.56 -15.95
N SER A 25 13.26 -13.73 -16.97
CA SER A 25 14.51 -13.11 -17.39
C SER A 25 14.31 -11.62 -17.68
N GLY A 26 15.40 -10.91 -17.99
CA GLY A 26 15.40 -9.47 -18.26
C GLY A 26 15.40 -8.61 -17.01
N GLU A 27 15.62 -7.31 -17.18
CA GLU A 27 15.65 -6.33 -16.09
C GLU A 27 14.24 -5.88 -15.70
N TRP A 28 14.03 -5.58 -14.43
CA TRP A 28 12.85 -4.89 -13.96
C TRP A 28 12.90 -3.41 -14.39
N VAL A 29 11.75 -2.83 -14.65
CA VAL A 29 11.62 -1.44 -15.11
C VAL A 29 11.39 -0.52 -13.93
N THR A 30 12.15 0.57 -13.86
CA THR A 30 11.91 1.62 -12.86
C THR A 30 10.71 2.45 -13.27
N LYS A 31 9.73 2.59 -12.35
CA LYS A 31 8.51 3.39 -12.50
C LYS A 31 8.26 4.20 -11.23
N SER A 32 7.52 5.29 -11.36
CA SER A 32 6.98 6.01 -10.20
C SER A 32 5.67 5.37 -9.73
N ILE A 33 5.28 5.61 -8.47
CA ILE A 33 3.94 5.20 -8.01
C ILE A 33 2.85 5.85 -8.87
N ASN A 34 3.08 7.07 -9.35
CA ASN A 34 2.13 7.73 -10.27
C ASN A 34 1.91 6.98 -11.60
N ASP A 35 2.89 6.23 -12.06
CA ASP A 35 2.73 5.39 -13.27
C ASP A 35 1.86 4.15 -12.99
N LEU A 36 1.86 3.66 -11.76
CA LEU A 36 1.21 2.41 -11.35
C LEU A 36 -0.18 2.60 -10.75
N ALA A 37 -0.45 3.74 -10.12
CA ALA A 37 -1.68 3.98 -9.38
C ALA A 37 -2.12 5.46 -9.42
N VAL A 38 -3.42 5.68 -9.21
CA VAL A 38 -3.94 6.98 -8.84
C VAL A 38 -3.81 7.15 -7.34
N VAL A 39 -3.22 8.27 -6.89
CA VAL A 39 -3.06 8.59 -5.46
C VAL A 39 -4.20 9.52 -5.06
N ILE A 40 -5.03 9.09 -4.13
CA ILE A 40 -6.24 9.78 -3.68
C ILE A 40 -6.17 10.00 -2.17
N GLY A 41 -6.24 11.27 -1.74
CA GLY A 41 -6.37 11.63 -0.34
C GLY A 41 -7.79 11.45 0.17
N GLY A 42 -7.95 11.37 1.48
CA GLY A 42 -9.26 11.30 2.14
C GLY A 42 -9.71 12.62 2.75
N GLY A 43 -10.83 12.58 3.44
CA GLY A 43 -11.43 13.72 4.12
C GLY A 43 -12.40 13.28 5.22
N THR A 44 -12.74 14.24 6.08
CA THR A 44 -13.66 14.01 7.20
C THR A 44 -14.89 14.91 7.02
N PRO A 45 -16.09 14.33 6.93
CA PRO A 45 -17.33 15.11 7.00
C PRO A 45 -17.43 15.86 8.33
N ASP A 46 -18.14 16.99 8.36
CA ASP A 46 -18.36 17.74 9.59
C ASP A 46 -18.98 16.83 10.68
N THR A 47 -18.24 16.67 11.77
CA THR A 47 -18.63 15.76 12.86
C THR A 47 -19.81 16.25 13.69
N THR A 48 -20.17 17.52 13.56
CA THR A 48 -21.33 18.14 14.25
C THR A 48 -22.64 17.89 13.52
N VAL A 49 -22.59 17.52 12.23
CA VAL A 49 -23.74 17.28 11.37
C VAL A 49 -24.11 15.79 11.40
N LYS A 50 -25.08 15.42 12.22
CA LYS A 50 -25.51 14.01 12.42
C LYS A 50 -25.89 13.32 11.12
N SER A 51 -26.54 14.00 10.17
CA SER A 51 -26.98 13.43 8.90
C SER A 51 -25.85 13.04 7.95
N TYR A 52 -24.59 13.36 8.26
CA TYR A 52 -23.42 12.96 7.47
C TYR A 52 -22.88 11.59 7.88
N TRP A 53 -23.33 11.06 9.02
CA TRP A 53 -22.79 9.86 9.66
C TRP A 53 -23.80 8.72 9.70
N ASP A 54 -23.31 7.52 10.04
CA ASP A 54 -24.12 6.31 10.24
C ASP A 54 -24.88 5.86 8.99
N GLY A 55 -24.30 6.07 7.79
CA GLY A 55 -24.82 5.62 6.50
C GLY A 55 -24.19 4.30 6.04
N GLU A 56 -24.25 4.06 4.72
CA GLU A 56 -23.83 2.79 4.11
C GLU A 56 -22.34 2.77 3.67
N ILE A 57 -21.67 3.94 3.63
CA ILE A 57 -20.32 4.05 3.13
C ILE A 57 -19.33 3.84 4.27
N GLN A 58 -18.46 2.84 4.15
CA GLN A 58 -17.37 2.59 5.09
C GLN A 58 -16.40 3.78 5.10
N TRP A 59 -15.98 4.23 6.30
CA TRP A 59 -15.08 5.37 6.45
C TRP A 59 -13.96 5.05 7.42
N PHE A 60 -12.78 4.75 6.88
CA PHE A 60 -11.63 4.27 7.64
C PHE A 60 -10.76 5.39 8.22
N THR A 61 -10.16 5.08 9.36
CA THR A 61 -9.08 5.85 9.98
C THR A 61 -7.78 5.03 10.01
N PRO A 62 -6.58 5.64 10.15
CA PRO A 62 -5.31 4.90 10.14
C PRO A 62 -5.16 3.83 11.21
N SER A 63 -5.89 3.91 12.32
CA SER A 63 -5.85 2.91 13.39
C SER A 63 -6.54 1.59 13.04
N GLU A 64 -7.33 1.56 11.97
CA GLU A 64 -8.15 0.41 11.57
C GLU A 64 -7.48 -0.45 10.51
N ILE A 65 -6.32 -0.01 9.98
CA ILE A 65 -5.60 -0.71 8.90
C ILE A 65 -4.22 -1.17 9.35
N GLY A 66 -3.57 -1.98 8.52
CA GLY A 66 -2.17 -2.43 8.71
C GLY A 66 -2.02 -3.74 9.51
N LYS A 67 -3.01 -4.18 10.27
CA LYS A 67 -2.96 -5.47 11.00
C LYS A 67 -3.24 -6.66 10.09
N ASN A 68 -4.20 -6.49 9.19
CA ASN A 68 -4.61 -7.50 8.22
C ASN A 68 -4.43 -6.96 6.80
N LYS A 69 -4.16 -7.87 5.84
CA LYS A 69 -4.09 -7.51 4.43
C LYS A 69 -5.40 -6.92 3.93
N TYR A 70 -6.54 -7.47 4.34
CA TYR A 70 -7.87 -7.04 3.91
C TYR A 70 -8.66 -6.41 5.05
N VAL A 71 -9.42 -5.36 4.72
CA VAL A 71 -10.40 -4.74 5.60
C VAL A 71 -11.75 -4.65 4.89
N ASP A 72 -12.82 -4.98 5.61
CA ASP A 72 -14.18 -5.04 5.07
C ASP A 72 -15.12 -3.98 5.66
N SER A 73 -15.06 -3.77 6.96
CA SER A 73 -15.91 -2.84 7.67
C SER A 73 -15.10 -1.89 8.54
N SER A 74 -15.57 -0.65 8.64
CA SER A 74 -14.98 0.40 9.46
C SER A 74 -15.79 0.61 10.75
N LEU A 75 -15.17 1.22 11.74
CA LEU A 75 -15.81 1.57 13.01
C LEU A 75 -16.92 2.63 12.85
N ARG A 76 -16.78 3.50 11.86
CA ARG A 76 -17.75 4.55 11.53
C ARG A 76 -18.06 4.52 10.05
N THR A 77 -19.30 4.87 9.73
CA THR A 77 -19.74 5.00 8.33
C THR A 77 -20.22 6.42 8.06
N ILE A 78 -20.27 6.80 6.79
CA ILE A 78 -20.79 8.09 6.34
C ILE A 78 -21.95 7.88 5.36
N THR A 79 -22.79 8.89 5.23
CA THR A 79 -23.85 8.93 4.23
C THR A 79 -23.33 9.50 2.91
N GLU A 80 -24.08 9.32 1.82
CA GLU A 80 -23.79 10.02 0.56
C GLU A 80 -23.80 11.54 0.72
N VAL A 81 -24.69 12.05 1.59
CA VAL A 81 -24.76 13.48 1.90
C VAL A 81 -23.46 13.93 2.59
N GLY A 82 -22.95 13.15 3.55
CA GLY A 82 -21.66 13.42 4.20
C GLY A 82 -20.49 13.33 3.23
N LEU A 83 -20.47 12.34 2.35
CA LEU A 83 -19.46 12.23 1.28
C LEU A 83 -19.45 13.46 0.39
N ASN A 84 -20.62 13.87 -0.11
CA ASN A 84 -20.77 14.99 -1.06
C ASN A 84 -20.54 16.38 -0.44
N ASN A 85 -20.66 16.50 0.88
CA ASN A 85 -20.41 17.74 1.63
C ASN A 85 -19.05 17.74 2.34
N SER A 86 -18.10 16.94 1.89
CA SER A 86 -16.76 16.87 2.46
C SER A 86 -15.69 16.71 1.39
N SER A 87 -14.42 16.69 1.80
CA SER A 87 -13.30 16.36 0.92
C SER A 87 -13.08 14.86 0.77
N ALA A 88 -13.85 14.01 1.47
CA ALA A 88 -13.80 12.57 1.32
C ALA A 88 -14.10 12.14 -0.12
N LYS A 89 -13.50 11.06 -0.56
CA LYS A 89 -13.69 10.48 -1.90
C LYS A 89 -14.13 9.04 -1.77
N LEU A 90 -15.08 8.63 -2.59
CA LEU A 90 -15.46 7.24 -2.72
C LEU A 90 -14.36 6.49 -3.49
N LEU A 91 -13.85 5.45 -2.89
CA LEU A 91 -12.79 4.59 -3.40
C LEU A 91 -13.39 3.25 -3.81
N PRO A 92 -12.99 2.70 -4.97
CA PRO A 92 -13.47 1.39 -5.42
C PRO A 92 -12.94 0.26 -4.53
N PRO A 93 -13.53 -0.93 -4.58
CA PRO A 93 -12.96 -2.14 -3.98
C PRO A 93 -11.53 -2.39 -4.47
N ASN A 94 -10.74 -3.10 -3.68
CA ASN A 94 -9.32 -3.37 -3.95
C ASN A 94 -8.45 -2.12 -4.02
N THR A 95 -8.85 -1.04 -3.34
CA THR A 95 -7.98 0.11 -3.11
C THR A 95 -6.99 -0.18 -1.98
N ILE A 96 -5.73 0.17 -2.16
CA ILE A 96 -4.73 0.13 -1.10
C ILE A 96 -4.92 1.37 -0.23
N LEU A 97 -5.42 1.18 0.99
CA LEU A 97 -5.55 2.22 2.00
C LEU A 97 -4.17 2.42 2.66
N LEU A 98 -3.42 3.42 2.20
CA LEU A 98 -2.06 3.71 2.68
C LEU A 98 -2.09 4.84 3.69
N SER A 99 -1.69 4.57 4.93
CA SER A 99 -1.57 5.61 5.97
C SER A 99 -0.47 6.61 5.64
N SER A 100 -0.82 7.90 5.68
CA SER A 100 0.08 9.02 5.45
C SER A 100 0.45 9.79 6.71
N ARG A 101 -0.16 9.46 7.87
CA ARG A 101 0.07 10.07 9.19
C ARG A 101 0.17 9.01 10.27
N ALA A 102 0.72 9.34 11.43
CA ALA A 102 0.84 8.48 12.60
C ALA A 102 1.55 7.15 12.31
N THR A 103 0.95 6.28 11.53
CA THR A 103 1.46 4.96 11.13
C THR A 103 1.89 4.94 9.66
N ILE A 104 2.69 5.93 9.23
CA ILE A 104 3.11 6.11 7.84
C ILE A 104 3.64 4.80 7.24
N GLY A 105 3.06 4.41 6.09
CA GLY A 105 3.45 3.22 5.35
C GLY A 105 2.72 1.94 5.76
N GLU A 106 1.90 1.96 6.82
CA GLU A 106 0.94 0.87 7.06
C GLU A 106 -0.15 0.91 5.99
N CYS A 107 -0.59 -0.27 5.55
CA CYS A 107 -1.63 -0.35 4.53
C CYS A 107 -2.47 -1.62 4.62
N SER A 108 -3.68 -1.54 4.06
CA SER A 108 -4.59 -2.68 3.85
C SER A 108 -5.33 -2.50 2.52
N LEU A 109 -5.88 -3.59 2.00
CA LEU A 109 -6.76 -3.60 0.82
C LEU A 109 -8.23 -3.54 1.26
N SER A 110 -9.01 -2.63 0.71
CA SER A 110 -10.45 -2.58 0.94
C SER A 110 -11.17 -3.68 0.17
N LEU A 111 -12.06 -4.43 0.82
CA LEU A 111 -12.88 -5.45 0.15
C LEU A 111 -14.09 -4.85 -0.57
N ARG A 112 -14.55 -3.66 -0.16
CA ARG A 112 -15.70 -2.97 -0.75
C ARG A 112 -15.40 -1.49 -0.98
N GLU A 113 -16.34 -0.80 -1.60
CA GLU A 113 -16.29 0.66 -1.70
C GLU A 113 -16.20 1.30 -0.31
N CYS A 114 -15.36 2.32 -0.20
CA CYS A 114 -15.14 3.00 1.07
C CYS A 114 -14.65 4.44 0.86
N ALA A 115 -14.58 5.18 1.96
CA ALA A 115 -13.90 6.46 2.05
C ALA A 115 -12.90 6.42 3.20
N THR A 116 -12.05 7.42 3.30
CA THR A 116 -11.04 7.53 4.37
C THR A 116 -10.99 8.94 4.92
N ASN A 117 -10.45 9.10 6.13
CA ASN A 117 -10.10 10.42 6.64
C ASN A 117 -8.86 10.99 5.92
N GLN A 118 -8.47 12.22 6.26
CA GLN A 118 -7.31 12.92 5.68
C GLN A 118 -5.95 12.29 6.03
N GLY A 119 -5.89 11.26 6.87
CA GLY A 119 -4.67 10.55 7.24
C GLY A 119 -4.21 9.51 6.22
N PHE A 120 -4.77 9.52 5.01
CA PHE A 120 -4.47 8.54 3.97
C PHE A 120 -4.00 9.19 2.67
N GLN A 121 -3.18 8.43 1.94
CA GLN A 121 -2.89 8.60 0.51
C GLN A 121 -3.16 7.25 -0.17
N CYS A 122 -4.43 6.99 -0.49
CA CYS A 122 -4.88 5.71 -1.04
C CYS A 122 -4.40 5.50 -2.47
N LEU A 123 -4.11 4.24 -2.84
CA LEU A 123 -3.64 3.88 -4.16
C LEU A 123 -4.70 3.04 -4.88
N VAL A 124 -5.26 3.59 -5.95
CA VAL A 124 -6.10 2.85 -6.90
C VAL A 124 -5.24 2.40 -8.05
N SER A 125 -5.00 1.08 -8.17
CA SER A 125 -4.13 0.52 -9.20
C SER A 125 -4.65 0.81 -10.61
N LYS A 126 -3.75 1.18 -11.53
CA LYS A 126 -4.04 1.40 -12.97
C LYS A 126 -3.72 0.16 -13.80
N LYS A 127 -2.42 -0.09 -13.98
CA LYS A 127 -1.85 -1.15 -14.84
C LYS A 127 -0.86 -2.02 -14.07
N CYS A 128 -1.10 -2.24 -12.78
CA CYS A 128 -0.27 -3.04 -11.92
C CYS A 128 -1.15 -4.05 -11.20
N ASN A 129 -0.67 -5.26 -11.01
CA ASN A 129 -1.36 -6.20 -10.15
C ASN A 129 -1.50 -5.58 -8.75
N VAL A 130 -2.72 -5.50 -8.22
CA VAL A 130 -2.99 -4.78 -6.98
C VAL A 130 -2.34 -5.45 -5.77
N ASP A 131 -2.32 -6.79 -5.71
CA ASP A 131 -1.67 -7.53 -4.64
C ASP A 131 -0.15 -7.34 -4.69
N PHE A 132 0.43 -7.37 -5.89
CA PHE A 132 1.85 -7.04 -6.07
C PHE A 132 2.16 -5.62 -5.60
N LEU A 133 1.35 -4.63 -5.98
CA LEU A 133 1.51 -3.24 -5.56
C LEU A 133 1.37 -3.09 -4.04
N TYR A 134 0.46 -3.84 -3.42
CA TYR A 134 0.30 -3.88 -1.97
C TYR A 134 1.58 -4.34 -1.26
N TYR A 135 2.22 -5.41 -1.74
CA TYR A 135 3.49 -5.86 -1.16
C TYR A 135 4.65 -4.90 -1.49
N LEU A 136 4.66 -4.37 -2.72
CA LEU A 136 5.72 -3.47 -3.17
C LEU A 136 5.77 -2.18 -2.35
N ILE A 137 4.61 -1.55 -2.07
CA ILE A 137 4.58 -0.28 -1.33
C ILE A 137 5.08 -0.44 0.11
N GLN A 138 4.86 -1.60 0.73
CA GLN A 138 5.36 -1.88 2.08
C GLN A 138 6.89 -1.90 2.14
N THR A 139 7.57 -2.33 1.07
CA THR A 139 9.04 -2.27 0.97
C THR A 139 9.56 -0.83 1.00
N LYS A 140 8.71 0.16 0.70
CA LYS A 140 9.04 1.59 0.63
C LYS A 140 8.73 2.36 1.92
N LYS A 141 8.34 1.67 3.00
CA LYS A 141 7.99 2.32 4.27
C LYS A 141 9.07 3.29 4.77
N LYS A 142 10.35 2.92 4.68
CA LYS A 142 11.46 3.80 5.06
C LYS A 142 11.56 5.04 4.17
N ASP A 143 11.30 4.90 2.88
CA ASP A 143 11.31 6.02 1.92
C ASP A 143 10.13 6.96 2.15
N LEU A 144 8.94 6.41 2.44
CA LEU A 144 7.74 7.16 2.79
C LEU A 144 7.97 8.01 4.06
N ILE A 145 8.54 7.41 5.10
CA ILE A 145 8.87 8.13 6.35
C ILE A 145 9.92 9.22 6.09
N ARG A 146 10.99 8.92 5.34
CA ARG A 146 12.05 9.90 5.03
C ARG A 146 11.56 11.10 4.23
N LYS A 147 10.54 10.91 3.37
CA LYS A 147 9.93 11.96 2.55
C LYS A 147 8.77 12.69 3.23
N SER A 148 8.41 12.27 4.44
CA SER A 148 7.39 12.95 5.22
C SER A 148 7.94 14.23 5.85
N CYS A 149 7.06 15.22 6.03
CA CYS A 149 7.37 16.53 6.60
C CYS A 149 6.39 16.84 7.73
N GLY A 150 6.79 17.76 8.61
CA GLY A 150 5.97 18.26 9.70
C GLY A 150 6.75 18.37 11.00
N SER A 151 6.62 19.50 11.71
CA SER A 151 7.30 19.76 12.97
C SER A 151 6.61 19.12 14.17
N THR A 152 5.28 19.01 14.12
CA THR A 152 4.46 18.47 15.21
C THR A 152 3.97 17.05 14.89
N PHE A 153 3.55 16.82 13.64
CA PHE A 153 3.13 15.52 13.15
C PHE A 153 3.73 15.26 11.78
N LEU A 154 4.40 14.12 11.62
CA LEU A 154 4.91 13.71 10.32
C LEU A 154 3.75 13.32 9.42
N GLU A 155 3.78 13.82 8.18
CA GLU A 155 2.84 13.47 7.12
C GLU A 155 3.56 13.41 5.78
N ILE A 156 3.23 12.42 4.96
CA ILE A 156 3.66 12.38 3.57
C ILE A 156 2.55 12.89 2.65
N SER A 157 2.90 13.85 1.78
CA SER A 157 1.95 14.40 0.82
C SER A 157 1.71 13.45 -0.36
N ALA A 158 0.55 13.61 -1.02
CA ALA A 158 0.24 12.89 -2.26
C ALA A 158 1.32 13.05 -3.33
N ASN A 159 1.91 14.25 -3.46
CA ASN A 159 2.96 14.50 -4.45
C ASN A 159 4.23 13.71 -4.15
N GLU A 160 4.62 13.58 -2.89
CA GLU A 160 5.79 12.78 -2.52
C GLU A 160 5.52 11.27 -2.68
N VAL A 161 4.31 10.80 -2.38
CA VAL A 161 3.91 9.39 -2.67
C VAL A 161 3.99 9.12 -4.19
N ARG A 162 3.47 10.00 -5.04
CA ARG A 162 3.52 9.86 -6.51
C ARG A 162 4.94 9.74 -7.05
N LYS A 163 5.92 10.40 -6.44
CA LYS A 163 7.33 10.42 -6.87
C LYS A 163 8.16 9.22 -6.40
N ILE A 164 7.63 8.39 -5.51
CA ILE A 164 8.36 7.19 -5.05
C ILE A 164 8.70 6.31 -6.26
N GLN A 165 9.98 5.98 -6.38
CA GLN A 165 10.47 5.11 -7.45
C GLN A 165 10.50 3.67 -6.98
N VAL A 166 10.04 2.80 -7.84
CA VAL A 166 9.97 1.35 -7.63
C VAL A 166 10.44 0.62 -8.88
N SER A 167 10.97 -0.59 -8.70
CA SER A 167 11.27 -1.49 -9.81
C SER A 167 10.15 -2.50 -9.94
N VAL A 168 9.66 -2.72 -11.16
CA VAL A 168 8.54 -3.62 -11.44
C VAL A 168 8.88 -4.58 -12.57
N PRO A 169 8.51 -5.87 -12.45
CA PRO A 169 8.64 -6.87 -13.50
C PRO A 169 7.49 -6.81 -14.51
N SER A 170 7.46 -7.78 -15.41
CA SER A 170 6.32 -8.04 -16.29
C SER A 170 5.06 -8.38 -15.48
N ASP A 171 3.87 -8.18 -16.07
CA ASP A 171 2.59 -8.43 -15.41
C ASP A 171 2.45 -9.90 -14.95
N VAL A 172 2.94 -10.85 -15.74
CA VAL A 172 2.93 -12.28 -15.39
C VAL A 172 3.82 -12.57 -14.17
N GLU A 173 5.00 -11.93 -14.09
CA GLU A 173 5.87 -12.09 -12.94
C GLU A 173 5.30 -11.38 -11.70
N GLN A 174 4.64 -10.22 -11.85
CA GLN A 174 3.91 -9.55 -10.76
C GLN A 174 2.86 -10.49 -10.15
N GLN A 175 2.05 -11.13 -11.01
CA GLN A 175 1.03 -12.08 -10.60
C GLN A 175 1.63 -13.22 -9.78
N LYS A 176 2.69 -13.84 -10.28
CA LYS A 176 3.32 -14.98 -9.61
C LYS A 176 3.95 -14.62 -8.27
N ILE A 177 4.57 -13.44 -8.18
CA ILE A 177 5.12 -12.93 -6.92
C ILE A 177 3.99 -12.67 -5.91
N ALA A 178 2.90 -12.04 -6.35
CA ALA A 178 1.75 -11.73 -5.50
C ALA A 178 1.08 -13.01 -4.96
N GLU A 179 0.93 -14.03 -5.80
CA GLU A 179 0.38 -15.34 -5.40
C GLU A 179 1.25 -16.02 -4.34
N LEU A 180 2.58 -16.06 -4.54
CA LEU A 180 3.50 -16.63 -3.55
C LEU A 180 3.40 -15.90 -2.20
N LEU A 181 3.45 -14.57 -2.22
CA LEU A 181 3.41 -13.79 -0.99
C LEU A 181 2.05 -13.92 -0.28
N SER A 182 0.94 -13.98 -1.02
CA SER A 182 -0.39 -14.22 -0.46
C SER A 182 -0.49 -15.60 0.21
N LEU A 183 0.06 -16.65 -0.39
CA LEU A 183 0.10 -17.99 0.22
C LEU A 183 0.94 -18.03 1.49
N ILE A 184 2.03 -17.25 1.55
CA ILE A 184 2.85 -17.13 2.75
C ILE A 184 2.06 -16.43 3.86
N ASP A 185 1.36 -15.33 3.55
CA ASP A 185 0.52 -14.61 4.52
C ASP A 185 -0.59 -15.49 5.08
N GLU A 186 -1.29 -16.25 4.22
CA GLU A 186 -2.34 -17.21 4.62
C GLU A 186 -1.77 -18.28 5.57
N ARG A 187 -0.56 -18.78 5.28
CA ARG A 187 0.11 -19.75 6.14
C ARG A 187 0.46 -19.16 7.50
N ILE A 188 0.99 -17.95 7.53
CA ILE A 188 1.31 -17.23 8.78
C ILE A 188 0.03 -17.01 9.59
N ALA A 189 -1.04 -16.54 8.97
CA ALA A 189 -2.32 -16.31 9.64
C ALA A 189 -2.89 -17.61 10.24
N THR A 190 -2.82 -18.72 9.49
CA THR A 190 -3.26 -20.04 9.97
C THR A 190 -2.44 -20.51 11.17
N GLN A 191 -1.11 -20.37 11.10
CA GLN A 191 -0.24 -20.75 12.22
C GLN A 191 -0.50 -19.93 13.48
N ASN A 192 -0.68 -18.61 13.33
CA ASN A 192 -1.01 -17.71 14.44
C ASN A 192 -2.33 -18.13 15.12
N LYS A 193 -3.35 -18.45 14.33
CA LYS A 193 -4.63 -18.93 14.86
C LYS A 193 -4.49 -20.23 15.66
N ILE A 194 -3.70 -21.19 15.16
CA ILE A 194 -3.42 -22.45 15.89
C ILE A 194 -2.73 -22.16 17.22
N ILE A 195 -1.76 -21.22 17.22
CA ILE A 195 -1.04 -20.84 18.44
C ILE A 195 -2.02 -20.18 19.45
N GLU A 196 -2.87 -19.28 19.00
CA GLU A 196 -3.88 -18.63 19.85
C GLU A 196 -4.85 -19.64 20.46
N ASP A 197 -5.33 -20.59 19.66
CA ASP A 197 -6.23 -21.67 20.13
C ASP A 197 -5.55 -22.56 21.19
N LEU A 198 -4.25 -22.87 21.01
CA LEU A 198 -3.48 -23.66 21.99
C LEU A 198 -3.19 -22.91 23.28
N ILE A 199 -3.04 -21.59 23.25
CA ILE A 199 -2.80 -20.77 24.46
C ILE A 199 -4.12 -20.58 25.24
N SER A 200 -5.26 -20.59 24.56
CA SER A 200 -6.59 -20.33 25.15
C SER A 200 -7.25 -21.59 25.69
N SER A 201 -6.69 -22.78 25.45
CA SER A 201 -7.14 -24.08 25.94
C SER A 201 -6.39 -24.50 27.22
#